data_0aceb3149be01ba0ce4b3c462f46494d
#
_entry.id   0aceb3149be01ba0ce4b3c462f46494d
#
_cell.length_a   1.000
_cell.length_b   1.000
_cell.length_c   1.000
_cell.angle_alpha   90.00
_cell.angle_beta   90.00
_cell.angle_gamma   90.00
#
_symmetry.space_group_name_H-M   'P 1'
#
loop_
_entity.id
_entity.type
_entity.pdbx_description
1 polymer ?
#
loop_
_entity_poly.entity_id
_entity_poly.type
_entity_poly.pdbx_seq_one_letter_code
_entity_poly.pdbx_strand_id
1 'polypeptide(L)'
;MGEFSRRDMLGAAAAGGMVAAATSTETFGQGQPPFGPTPAPLAGAELPSFRFRLGEVAPKSWDGGWAKEATVAQFPVSQALAGVLMSLVPGGLRELHWHANAAEWAYVIKGQCRVTTINPQGQSQIVDFNAGDVWYFPRGFGHSIQGIGSEDCLFVLVFDNGYFSEFGTFSISDWVGHTPPEVLAKYFGVPASTFANFPKREVYIAKGPVPPPLPPNPAPGALDRGPLTHRYQLLAQRPDTYSGGTNRLVSQRQFPISTTVTGALMQIKSGGLREPHWHPNADEWQYYISGRARMSVFGSHGRVRTEEFNAGDVGYVPQGYGHYIENIGNEDVELLIALNNGTYESISLADWIGANPHLLLATNFEVPENTFKDFQTRNRFLVG
;
A
#
# COMPACT_ATOMS: atom_id res chain seq x y z
N MET A 1 -47.41 25.87 -19.77
CA MET A 1 -46.58 24.82 -19.16
C MET A 1 -46.45 23.75 -20.21
N GLY A 2 -45.39 23.76 -20.98
CA GLY A 2 -45.15 22.83 -22.10
C GLY A 2 -43.93 22.02 -21.79
N GLU A 3 -44.08 20.70 -21.79
CA GLU A 3 -42.99 19.75 -21.62
C GLU A 3 -42.03 19.84 -22.80
N PHE A 4 -40.75 20.07 -22.54
CA PHE A 4 -39.67 19.95 -23.52
C PHE A 4 -39.27 18.47 -23.70
N SER A 5 -39.57 17.95 -24.88
CA SER A 5 -39.25 16.59 -25.30
C SER A 5 -37.77 16.49 -25.69
N ARG A 6 -37.13 15.35 -25.38
CA ARG A 6 -35.73 15.01 -25.74
C ARG A 6 -35.44 14.95 -27.24
N ARG A 7 -36.42 15.27 -28.12
CA ARG A 7 -36.25 15.29 -29.58
C ARG A 7 -35.88 16.62 -30.20
N ASP A 8 -35.92 17.70 -29.44
CA ASP A 8 -35.70 19.05 -29.98
C ASP A 8 -34.24 19.54 -29.96
N MET A 9 -33.29 18.68 -29.57
CA MET A 9 -31.83 19.01 -29.52
C MET A 9 -31.01 18.48 -30.71
N LEU A 10 -31.65 17.95 -31.76
CA LEU A 10 -30.91 17.37 -32.92
C LEU A 10 -31.12 18.12 -34.26
N GLY A 11 -31.49 19.36 -34.20
CA GLY A 11 -31.83 20.09 -35.43
C GLY A 11 -31.24 21.49 -35.56
N ALA A 12 -29.93 21.70 -35.38
CA ALA A 12 -29.28 22.91 -35.87
C ALA A 12 -27.73 22.77 -35.89
N ALA A 13 -27.18 22.19 -36.94
CA ALA A 13 -25.84 22.50 -37.42
C ALA A 13 -25.55 21.79 -38.75
N ALA A 14 -25.99 22.41 -39.82
CA ALA A 14 -25.49 22.09 -41.16
C ALA A 14 -25.22 23.39 -41.87
N ALA A 15 -23.98 23.87 -41.89
CA ALA A 15 -23.32 24.59 -42.99
C ALA A 15 -21.90 25.03 -42.61
N GLY A 16 -20.91 24.52 -43.33
CA GLY A 16 -19.68 25.26 -43.66
C GLY A 16 -18.42 24.89 -42.86
N GLY A 17 -17.51 24.15 -43.50
CA GLY A 17 -16.10 24.11 -43.15
C GLY A 17 -15.50 22.71 -43.15
N MET A 18 -15.04 22.22 -44.31
CA MET A 18 -14.16 21.05 -44.36
C MET A 18 -12.83 21.40 -43.69
N VAL A 19 -12.60 20.96 -42.49
CA VAL A 19 -11.30 20.75 -41.91
C VAL A 19 -11.14 19.24 -41.76
N ALA A 20 -10.14 18.69 -42.43
CA ALA A 20 -9.80 17.28 -42.31
C ALA A 20 -9.48 16.95 -40.84
N ALA A 21 -10.44 16.42 -40.11
CA ALA A 21 -10.22 15.85 -38.82
C ALA A 21 -9.52 14.49 -39.05
N ALA A 22 -8.24 14.43 -38.78
CA ALA A 22 -7.60 13.16 -38.51
C ALA A 22 -8.32 12.51 -37.36
N THR A 23 -9.15 11.50 -37.63
CA THR A 23 -9.74 10.63 -36.64
C THR A 23 -8.63 9.81 -36.03
N SER A 24 -8.01 10.31 -34.98
CA SER A 24 -7.33 9.46 -34.03
C SER A 24 -8.43 8.67 -33.33
N THR A 25 -8.68 7.45 -33.79
CA THR A 25 -9.34 6.43 -32.99
C THR A 25 -8.39 6.17 -31.81
N GLU A 26 -8.56 6.90 -30.73
CA GLU A 26 -8.09 6.46 -29.43
C GLU A 26 -8.90 5.21 -29.08
N THR A 27 -8.40 4.05 -29.54
CA THR A 27 -8.66 2.81 -28.86
C THR A 27 -8.17 3.04 -27.43
N PHE A 28 -9.08 3.02 -26.45
CA PHE A 28 -8.73 2.77 -25.06
C PHE A 28 -8.02 1.42 -25.06
N GLY A 29 -6.73 1.44 -25.31
CA GLY A 29 -5.86 0.29 -25.29
C GLY A 29 -5.87 -0.26 -23.87
N GLN A 30 -5.98 -1.55 -23.78
CA GLN A 30 -5.56 -2.35 -22.63
C GLN A 30 -4.37 -1.65 -22.00
N GLY A 31 -4.43 -1.39 -20.68
CA GLY A 31 -3.42 -0.62 -19.97
C GLY A 31 -2.03 -1.07 -20.41
N GLN A 32 -1.25 -0.13 -20.93
CA GLN A 32 0.16 -0.41 -21.11
C GLN A 32 0.68 -0.89 -19.75
N PRO A 33 1.46 -1.97 -19.74
CA PRO A 33 2.15 -2.34 -18.51
C PRO A 33 2.86 -1.09 -17.99
N PRO A 34 2.89 -0.87 -16.69
CA PRO A 34 3.49 0.31 -16.05
C PRO A 34 4.95 0.55 -16.49
N PHE A 35 5.52 -0.41 -17.17
CA PHE A 35 6.77 -0.29 -17.90
C PHE A 35 6.44 -0.32 -19.41
N GLY A 36 6.55 0.84 -20.07
CA GLY A 36 6.71 0.86 -21.53
C GLY A 36 7.82 -0.13 -21.94
N PRO A 37 7.94 -0.52 -23.22
CA PRO A 37 9.00 -1.42 -23.64
C PRO A 37 10.30 -0.87 -23.06
N THR A 38 10.84 -1.59 -22.07
CA THR A 38 12.12 -1.20 -21.47
C THR A 38 13.09 -1.08 -22.63
N PRO A 39 13.68 0.10 -22.90
CA PRO A 39 14.68 0.22 -23.96
C PRO A 39 15.66 -0.89 -23.72
N ALA A 40 15.99 -1.70 -24.73
CA ALA A 40 16.92 -2.80 -24.59
C ALA A 40 18.13 -2.30 -23.79
N PRO A 41 18.34 -2.76 -22.57
CA PRO A 41 19.41 -2.21 -21.76
C PRO A 41 20.71 -2.53 -22.47
N LEU A 42 21.62 -1.59 -22.48
CA LEU A 42 23.01 -1.88 -22.81
C LEU A 42 23.45 -3.06 -21.91
N ALA A 43 23.91 -4.15 -22.51
CA ALA A 43 24.40 -5.31 -21.79
C ALA A 43 25.39 -4.82 -20.71
N GLY A 44 25.13 -5.20 -19.43
CA GLY A 44 25.97 -4.83 -18.28
C GLY A 44 25.50 -3.59 -17.50
N ALA A 45 24.39 -2.92 -17.84
CA ALA A 45 23.83 -1.88 -16.99
C ALA A 45 23.28 -2.48 -15.68
N GLU A 46 23.70 -1.97 -14.52
CA GLU A 46 23.16 -2.38 -13.24
C GLU A 46 21.68 -1.97 -13.11
N LEU A 47 20.91 -2.73 -12.32
CA LEU A 47 19.59 -2.30 -11.89
C LEU A 47 19.71 -1.06 -11.00
N PRO A 48 18.72 -0.14 -11.02
CA PRO A 48 18.69 0.95 -10.04
C PRO A 48 18.63 0.38 -8.63
N SER A 49 19.00 1.20 -7.62
CA SER A 49 18.81 0.80 -6.23
C SER A 49 17.32 0.53 -5.97
N PHE A 50 17.04 -0.60 -5.36
CA PHE A 50 15.71 -1.01 -4.93
C PHE A 50 15.58 -0.98 -3.39
N ARG A 51 16.51 -0.30 -2.72
CA ARG A 51 16.48 0.00 -1.28
C ARG A 51 16.37 1.49 -1.03
N PHE A 52 15.55 1.85 -0.04
CA PHE A 52 15.41 3.21 0.47
C PHE A 52 15.49 3.22 2.00
N ARG A 53 16.28 4.10 2.59
CA ARG A 53 16.51 4.18 4.04
C ARG A 53 15.50 5.10 4.70
N LEU A 54 14.24 4.65 4.78
CA LEU A 54 13.15 5.44 5.38
C LEU A 54 13.42 5.77 6.85
N GLY A 55 14.08 4.88 7.59
CA GLY A 55 14.50 5.10 8.97
C GLY A 55 15.40 6.32 9.14
N GLU A 56 16.26 6.63 8.16
CA GLU A 56 17.23 7.75 8.18
C GLU A 56 16.61 9.08 7.69
N VAL A 57 15.41 9.06 7.07
CA VAL A 57 14.72 10.28 6.62
C VAL A 57 14.37 11.14 7.82
N ALA A 58 14.64 12.44 7.75
CA ALA A 58 14.18 13.38 8.76
C ALA A 58 12.65 13.46 8.78
N PRO A 59 11.99 13.27 9.92
CA PRO A 59 10.54 13.32 9.99
C PRO A 59 10.02 14.76 9.81
N LYS A 60 8.87 14.90 9.19
CA LYS A 60 8.03 16.08 9.39
C LYS A 60 7.28 15.89 10.70
N SER A 61 7.32 16.90 11.57
CA SER A 61 6.85 16.80 12.95
C SER A 61 5.81 17.85 13.28
N TRP A 62 4.85 17.48 14.12
CA TRP A 62 3.78 18.30 14.69
C TRP A 62 3.62 17.94 16.17
N ASP A 63 2.85 18.72 16.92
CA ASP A 63 2.64 18.47 18.36
C ASP A 63 1.99 17.09 18.64
N GLY A 64 1.22 16.58 17.71
CA GLY A 64 0.51 15.28 17.83
C GLY A 64 1.29 14.08 17.29
N GLY A 65 2.45 14.27 16.66
CA GLY A 65 3.20 13.16 16.06
C GLY A 65 4.11 13.57 14.92
N TRP A 66 4.54 12.58 14.14
CA TRP A 66 5.43 12.81 13.00
C TRP A 66 5.17 11.78 11.89
N ALA A 67 5.63 12.11 10.67
CA ALA A 67 5.57 11.21 9.52
C ALA A 67 6.84 11.32 8.67
N LYS A 68 7.19 10.19 8.00
CA LYS A 68 8.22 10.06 6.98
C LYS A 68 7.62 9.35 5.79
N GLU A 69 7.94 9.74 4.56
CA GLU A 69 7.40 9.08 3.36
C GLU A 69 8.49 8.56 2.42
N ALA A 70 8.16 7.52 1.68
CA ALA A 70 8.90 6.96 0.56
C ALA A 70 7.96 6.86 -0.65
N THR A 71 7.95 7.90 -1.48
CA THR A 71 7.18 7.95 -2.72
C THR A 71 8.13 7.86 -3.91
N VAL A 72 7.61 7.85 -5.13
CA VAL A 72 8.44 7.89 -6.35
C VAL A 72 9.41 9.07 -6.37
N ALA A 73 9.12 10.16 -5.67
CA ALA A 73 9.98 11.34 -5.62
C ALA A 73 11.29 11.08 -4.84
N GLN A 74 11.22 10.32 -3.75
CA GLN A 74 12.37 9.94 -2.94
C GLN A 74 12.94 8.58 -3.35
N PHE A 75 12.10 7.69 -3.85
CA PHE A 75 12.42 6.30 -4.21
C PHE A 75 11.90 5.98 -5.62
N PRO A 76 12.59 6.43 -6.70
CA PRO A 76 12.07 6.42 -8.07
C PRO A 76 11.68 5.06 -8.65
N VAL A 77 12.21 3.95 -8.11
CA VAL A 77 11.84 2.61 -8.55
C VAL A 77 10.44 2.21 -8.05
N SER A 78 9.95 2.81 -6.96
CA SER A 78 8.66 2.51 -6.33
C SER A 78 7.51 3.23 -7.05
N GLN A 79 7.19 2.82 -8.28
CA GLN A 79 6.23 3.51 -9.13
C GLN A 79 4.77 3.16 -8.83
N ALA A 80 4.51 1.94 -8.37
CA ALA A 80 3.15 1.45 -8.17
C ALA A 80 2.72 1.41 -6.70
N LEU A 81 3.66 1.61 -5.76
CA LEU A 81 3.40 1.67 -4.33
C LEU A 81 4.16 2.84 -3.71
N ALA A 82 3.57 3.49 -2.71
CA ALA A 82 4.23 4.44 -1.83
C ALA A 82 4.08 3.98 -0.39
N GLY A 83 5.01 4.37 0.48
CA GLY A 83 4.94 4.01 1.90
C GLY A 83 5.19 5.18 2.82
N VAL A 84 4.60 5.12 4.01
CA VAL A 84 4.74 6.12 5.07
C VAL A 84 4.97 5.42 6.41
N LEU A 85 5.91 5.92 7.18
CA LEU A 85 6.05 5.58 8.59
C LEU A 85 5.53 6.76 9.40
N MET A 86 4.52 6.52 10.23
CA MET A 86 3.86 7.54 11.04
C MET A 86 3.82 7.14 12.51
N SER A 87 4.02 8.12 13.38
CA SER A 87 3.85 7.97 14.82
C SER A 87 2.93 9.05 15.37
N LEU A 88 1.95 8.65 16.17
CA LEU A 88 1.05 9.54 16.87
C LEU A 88 1.23 9.37 18.38
N VAL A 89 1.48 10.48 19.08
CA VAL A 89 1.51 10.44 20.56
C VAL A 89 0.10 10.22 21.11
N PRO A 90 -0.08 9.82 22.39
CA PRO A 90 -1.42 9.76 22.99
C PRO A 90 -2.19 11.07 22.81
N GLY A 91 -3.38 11.02 22.19
CA GLY A 91 -4.17 12.19 21.81
C GLY A 91 -3.73 12.90 20.52
N GLY A 92 -2.64 12.46 19.88
CA GLY A 92 -2.26 12.92 18.55
C GLY A 92 -3.29 12.47 17.52
N LEU A 93 -3.74 13.38 16.66
CA LEU A 93 -4.78 13.14 15.66
C LEU A 93 -4.27 13.47 14.27
N ARG A 94 -4.13 12.45 13.41
CA ARG A 94 -4.12 12.66 11.95
C ARG A 94 -5.53 13.07 11.57
N GLU A 95 -5.67 14.31 11.12
CA GLU A 95 -6.98 14.93 10.91
C GLU A 95 -7.87 14.15 9.93
N LEU A 96 -9.15 14.47 9.90
CA LEU A 96 -10.09 13.92 8.94
C LEU A 96 -9.67 14.31 7.52
N HIS A 97 -9.42 13.32 6.68
CA HIS A 97 -8.91 13.50 5.32
C HIS A 97 -9.31 12.33 4.42
N TRP A 98 -9.01 12.42 3.13
CA TRP A 98 -9.19 11.34 2.17
C TRP A 98 -8.12 11.38 1.07
N HIS A 99 -7.94 10.25 0.41
CA HIS A 99 -7.00 10.07 -0.69
C HIS A 99 -7.75 9.93 -2.00
N ALA A 100 -7.55 10.85 -2.96
CA ALA A 100 -8.28 10.84 -4.21
C ALA A 100 -7.81 9.76 -5.18
N ASN A 101 -6.52 9.43 -5.16
CA ASN A 101 -5.85 8.61 -6.17
C ASN A 101 -5.17 7.35 -5.63
N ALA A 102 -5.32 7.04 -4.36
CA ALA A 102 -4.77 5.84 -3.73
C ALA A 102 -5.72 5.24 -2.69
N ALA A 103 -5.72 3.92 -2.59
CA ALA A 103 -6.19 3.20 -1.42
C ALA A 103 -5.07 3.15 -0.38
N GLU A 104 -5.42 3.06 0.90
CA GLU A 104 -4.48 2.94 2.00
C GLU A 104 -4.60 1.58 2.66
N TRP A 105 -3.49 0.89 2.83
CA TRP A 105 -3.33 -0.29 3.66
C TRP A 105 -2.32 0.02 4.77
N ALA A 106 -2.56 -0.46 5.98
CA ALA A 106 -1.66 -0.16 7.09
C ALA A 106 -1.48 -1.32 8.06
N TYR A 107 -0.35 -1.29 8.77
CA TYR A 107 -0.01 -2.22 9.85
C TYR A 107 0.46 -1.46 11.08
N VAL A 108 -0.15 -1.74 12.23
CA VAL A 108 0.25 -1.17 13.52
C VAL A 108 1.45 -1.94 14.09
N ILE A 109 2.60 -1.28 14.18
CA ILE A 109 3.84 -1.89 14.71
C ILE A 109 3.81 -1.93 16.24
N LYS A 110 3.37 -0.82 16.87
CA LYS A 110 3.27 -0.72 18.34
C LYS A 110 2.25 0.32 18.77
N GLY A 111 1.82 0.25 20.02
CA GLY A 111 0.86 1.19 20.59
C GLY A 111 -0.56 0.92 20.12
N GLN A 112 -1.42 1.92 20.26
CA GLN A 112 -2.85 1.82 19.97
C GLN A 112 -3.34 3.10 19.29
N CYS A 113 -4.25 2.96 18.34
CA CYS A 113 -4.95 4.08 17.73
C CYS A 113 -6.43 3.81 17.54
N ARG A 114 -7.23 4.87 17.50
CA ARG A 114 -8.63 4.86 17.08
C ARG A 114 -8.73 5.39 15.67
N VAL A 115 -9.41 4.63 14.83
CA VAL A 115 -9.69 5.01 13.46
C VAL A 115 -11.17 5.29 13.31
N THR A 116 -11.50 6.38 12.60
CA THR A 116 -12.84 6.64 12.10
C THR A 116 -12.81 6.59 10.58
N THR A 117 -13.84 6.03 9.95
CA THR A 117 -13.95 6.01 8.49
C THR A 117 -15.40 6.17 8.05
N ILE A 118 -15.62 6.74 6.88
CA ILE A 118 -16.93 6.90 6.25
C ILE A 118 -16.89 6.42 4.80
N ASN A 119 -17.94 5.72 4.38
CA ASN A 119 -18.10 5.25 3.01
C ASN A 119 -19.09 6.13 2.19
N PRO A 120 -19.22 5.91 0.86
CA PRO A 120 -20.11 6.69 0.01
C PRO A 120 -21.60 6.61 0.38
N GLN A 121 -22.01 5.60 1.15
CA GLN A 121 -23.39 5.44 1.62
C GLN A 121 -23.65 6.21 2.94
N GLY A 122 -22.67 6.97 3.43
CA GLY A 122 -22.73 7.67 4.70
C GLY A 122 -22.67 6.75 5.92
N GLN A 123 -22.34 5.48 5.72
CA GLN A 123 -22.05 4.58 6.83
C GLN A 123 -20.64 4.85 7.35
N SER A 124 -20.45 4.83 8.65
CA SER A 124 -19.12 5.02 9.22
C SER A 124 -18.81 3.94 10.26
N GLN A 125 -17.53 3.78 10.53
CA GLN A 125 -17.01 2.85 11.50
C GLN A 125 -16.02 3.58 12.41
N ILE A 126 -16.10 3.29 13.71
CA ILE A 126 -15.13 3.76 14.72
C ILE A 126 -14.58 2.52 15.42
N VAL A 127 -13.28 2.28 15.30
CA VAL A 127 -12.61 1.06 15.79
C VAL A 127 -11.27 1.38 16.42
N ASP A 128 -10.97 0.72 17.54
CA ASP A 128 -9.65 0.76 18.16
C ASP A 128 -8.76 -0.35 17.59
N PHE A 129 -7.54 0.03 17.22
CA PHE A 129 -6.51 -0.84 16.66
C PHE A 129 -5.38 -1.02 17.67
N ASN A 130 -4.82 -2.22 17.71
CA ASN A 130 -3.68 -2.58 18.53
C ASN A 130 -2.50 -2.98 17.65
N ALA A 131 -1.31 -3.08 18.24
CA ALA A 131 -0.16 -3.67 17.56
C ALA A 131 -0.53 -5.01 16.90
N GLY A 132 -0.17 -5.17 15.64
CA GLY A 132 -0.49 -6.35 14.84
C GLY A 132 -1.83 -6.29 14.09
N ASP A 133 -2.61 -5.25 14.27
CA ASP A 133 -3.81 -5.03 13.47
C ASP A 133 -3.49 -4.35 12.14
N VAL A 134 -4.35 -4.58 11.17
CA VAL A 134 -4.28 -4.03 9.81
C VAL A 134 -5.57 -3.29 9.50
N TRP A 135 -5.48 -2.17 8.79
CA TRP A 135 -6.66 -1.55 8.17
C TRP A 135 -6.51 -1.39 6.67
N TYR A 136 -7.64 -1.16 6.03
CA TYR A 136 -7.70 -0.81 4.61
C TYR A 136 -8.79 0.22 4.36
N PHE A 137 -8.43 1.30 3.67
CA PHE A 137 -9.35 2.35 3.21
C PHE A 137 -9.37 2.38 1.69
N PRO A 138 -10.52 2.09 1.05
CA PRO A 138 -10.67 2.32 -0.37
C PRO A 138 -10.45 3.78 -0.74
N ARG A 139 -10.06 4.04 -1.99
CA ARG A 139 -9.89 5.40 -2.52
C ARG A 139 -11.11 6.27 -2.23
N GLY A 140 -10.87 7.49 -1.77
CA GLY A 140 -11.92 8.50 -1.50
C GLY A 140 -12.68 8.30 -0.19
N PHE A 141 -12.41 7.25 0.60
CA PHE A 141 -13.06 7.10 1.90
C PHE A 141 -12.46 8.08 2.90
N GLY A 142 -13.34 8.92 3.51
CA GLY A 142 -12.92 9.83 4.56
C GLY A 142 -12.57 9.08 5.83
N HIS A 143 -11.43 9.44 6.46
CA HIS A 143 -10.98 8.79 7.69
C HIS A 143 -10.14 9.71 8.57
N SER A 144 -9.91 9.29 9.81
CA SER A 144 -8.97 9.91 10.74
C SER A 144 -8.33 8.85 11.62
N ILE A 145 -7.14 9.14 12.14
CA ILE A 145 -6.39 8.24 13.01
C ILE A 145 -5.98 9.01 14.26
N GLN A 146 -6.34 8.52 15.45
CA GLN A 146 -6.00 9.15 16.72
C GLN A 146 -5.21 8.20 17.60
N GLY A 147 -4.03 8.62 18.07
CA GLY A 147 -3.27 7.90 19.09
C GLY A 147 -4.08 7.83 20.41
N ILE A 148 -4.25 6.60 20.93
CA ILE A 148 -4.91 6.31 22.21
C ILE A 148 -3.94 5.54 23.09
N GLY A 149 -4.36 5.21 24.31
CA GLY A 149 -3.46 4.49 25.23
C GLY A 149 -2.45 5.42 25.91
N SER A 150 -1.33 4.87 26.38
CA SER A 150 -0.31 5.56 27.19
C SER A 150 1.05 5.70 26.50
N GLU A 151 1.21 5.15 25.30
CA GLU A 151 2.44 5.21 24.50
C GLU A 151 2.15 5.65 23.06
N ASP A 152 3.22 6.05 22.35
CA ASP A 152 3.12 6.42 20.94
C ASP A 152 2.66 5.23 20.08
N CYS A 153 1.72 5.49 19.19
CA CYS A 153 1.28 4.53 18.19
C CYS A 153 2.13 4.70 16.93
N LEU A 154 2.92 3.66 16.60
CA LEU A 154 3.74 3.61 15.40
C LEU A 154 3.13 2.64 14.39
N PHE A 155 2.96 3.08 13.16
CA PHE A 155 2.40 2.27 12.08
C PHE A 155 3.00 2.60 10.72
N VAL A 156 2.94 1.62 9.83
CA VAL A 156 3.31 1.75 8.42
C VAL A 156 2.05 1.84 7.60
N LEU A 157 2.01 2.80 6.69
CA LEU A 157 0.97 2.98 5.66
C LEU A 157 1.57 2.58 4.32
N VAL A 158 0.80 1.88 3.50
CA VAL A 158 1.16 1.56 2.12
C VAL A 158 0.00 1.94 1.20
N PHE A 159 0.33 2.67 0.14
CA PHE A 159 -0.61 3.19 -0.85
C PHE A 159 -0.41 2.48 -2.19
N ASP A 160 -1.49 2.13 -2.86
CA ASP A 160 -1.48 1.46 -4.17
C ASP A 160 -1.18 2.39 -5.36
N ASN A 161 -0.33 3.41 -5.11
CA ASN A 161 0.13 4.37 -6.11
C ASN A 161 1.45 5.01 -5.66
N GLY A 162 2.54 4.78 -6.37
CA GLY A 162 3.87 5.34 -6.05
C GLY A 162 3.97 6.86 -6.16
N TYR A 163 3.08 7.48 -6.93
CA TYR A 163 2.97 8.95 -7.09
C TYR A 163 2.11 9.62 -6.02
N PHE A 164 1.50 8.84 -5.14
CA PHE A 164 0.75 9.39 -4.01
C PHE A 164 1.73 9.91 -2.95
N SER A 165 1.46 11.12 -2.43
CA SER A 165 2.15 11.68 -1.26
C SER A 165 1.16 11.91 -0.13
N GLU A 166 1.49 11.41 1.05
CA GLU A 166 0.72 11.62 2.26
C GLU A 166 0.66 13.10 2.66
N PHE A 167 1.64 13.89 2.24
CA PHE A 167 1.67 15.33 2.48
C PHE A 167 0.84 16.17 1.47
N GLY A 168 0.14 15.51 0.54
CA GLY A 168 -0.74 16.11 -0.45
C GLY A 168 -2.17 15.60 -0.39
N THR A 169 -2.66 15.18 0.78
CA THR A 169 -4.02 14.67 1.00
C THR A 169 -5.09 15.76 0.95
N PHE A 170 -6.35 15.37 0.78
CA PHE A 170 -7.50 16.27 0.88
C PHE A 170 -7.97 16.35 2.33
N SER A 171 -7.72 17.46 2.98
CA SER A 171 -7.99 17.70 4.38
C SER A 171 -9.37 18.36 4.59
N ILE A 172 -10.11 17.94 5.63
CA ILE A 172 -11.40 18.54 5.97
C ILE A 172 -11.22 19.99 6.46
N SER A 173 -10.13 20.27 7.18
CA SER A 173 -9.84 21.62 7.69
C SER A 173 -9.61 22.58 6.55
N ASP A 174 -8.87 22.16 5.53
CA ASP A 174 -8.57 22.95 4.35
C ASP A 174 -9.84 23.19 3.52
N TRP A 175 -10.65 22.15 3.31
CA TRP A 175 -11.93 22.29 2.60
C TRP A 175 -12.89 23.25 3.30
N VAL A 176 -13.13 23.05 4.59
CA VAL A 176 -14.02 23.92 5.37
C VAL A 176 -13.48 25.34 5.44
N GLY A 177 -12.16 25.50 5.65
CA GLY A 177 -11.49 26.79 5.75
C GLY A 177 -11.55 27.65 4.47
N HIS A 178 -11.66 27.01 3.29
CA HIS A 178 -11.76 27.67 2.00
C HIS A 178 -13.18 27.69 1.40
N THR A 179 -14.16 27.10 2.07
CA THR A 179 -15.57 27.21 1.68
C THR A 179 -16.16 28.51 2.24
N PRO A 180 -16.89 29.32 1.45
CA PRO A 180 -17.53 30.54 1.95
C PRO A 180 -18.40 30.25 3.19
N PRO A 181 -18.25 31.02 4.29
CA PRO A 181 -18.99 30.75 5.52
C PRO A 181 -20.51 30.76 5.35
N GLU A 182 -21.05 31.55 4.39
CA GLU A 182 -22.47 31.60 4.07
C GLU A 182 -22.99 30.30 3.46
N VAL A 183 -22.14 29.60 2.66
CA VAL A 183 -22.46 28.28 2.08
C VAL A 183 -22.52 27.25 3.21
N LEU A 184 -21.54 27.24 4.11
CA LEU A 184 -21.52 26.35 5.28
C LEU A 184 -22.69 26.61 6.22
N ALA A 185 -22.97 27.88 6.49
CA ALA A 185 -24.11 28.31 7.33
C ALA A 185 -25.43 27.78 6.77
N LYS A 186 -25.66 27.95 5.48
CA LYS A 186 -26.83 27.44 4.78
C LYS A 186 -26.95 25.92 4.84
N TYR A 187 -25.82 25.22 4.66
CA TYR A 187 -25.78 23.76 4.64
C TYR A 187 -26.01 23.15 6.03
N PHE A 188 -25.33 23.69 7.06
CA PHE A 188 -25.40 23.17 8.42
C PHE A 188 -26.54 23.78 9.26
N GLY A 189 -27.22 24.82 8.79
CA GLY A 189 -28.30 25.48 9.54
C GLY A 189 -27.81 26.27 10.73
N VAL A 190 -26.59 26.83 10.70
CA VAL A 190 -25.95 27.59 11.79
C VAL A 190 -25.52 28.98 11.30
N PRO A 191 -25.30 29.98 12.21
CA PRO A 191 -24.78 31.28 11.78
C PRO A 191 -23.42 31.19 11.10
N ALA A 192 -23.13 32.05 10.11
CA ALA A 192 -21.84 32.08 9.41
C ALA A 192 -20.66 32.36 10.36
N SER A 193 -20.89 33.12 11.44
CA SER A 193 -19.91 33.40 12.50
C SER A 193 -19.39 32.16 13.22
N THR A 194 -20.12 31.04 13.15
CA THR A 194 -19.67 29.74 13.70
C THR A 194 -18.34 29.32 13.10
N PHE A 195 -18.08 29.66 11.82
CA PHE A 195 -16.88 29.27 11.08
C PHE A 195 -15.74 30.28 11.16
N ALA A 196 -15.91 31.40 11.91
CA ALA A 196 -14.94 32.48 11.95
C ALA A 196 -13.53 32.07 12.45
N ASN A 197 -13.48 31.12 13.38
CA ASN A 197 -12.25 30.61 14.00
C ASN A 197 -11.78 29.25 13.45
N PHE A 198 -12.39 28.72 12.41
CA PHE A 198 -11.92 27.48 11.80
C PHE A 198 -10.58 27.72 11.12
N PRO A 199 -9.63 26.75 11.19
CA PRO A 199 -8.36 26.90 10.51
C PRO A 199 -8.57 27.06 9.00
N LYS A 200 -7.78 27.97 8.40
CA LYS A 200 -7.74 28.19 6.95
C LYS A 200 -6.51 27.53 6.33
N ARG A 201 -6.15 26.40 6.82
CA ARG A 201 -5.01 25.57 6.38
C ARG A 201 -5.23 24.14 6.82
N GLU A 202 -4.57 23.24 6.15
CA GLU A 202 -4.42 21.86 6.63
C GLU A 202 -3.80 21.86 8.03
N VAL A 203 -4.41 21.12 8.95
CA VAL A 203 -3.88 20.91 10.31
C VAL A 203 -2.89 19.77 10.33
N TYR A 204 -3.12 18.77 9.52
CA TYR A 204 -2.39 17.54 9.30
C TYR A 204 -2.33 16.63 10.54
N ILE A 205 -1.46 16.90 11.53
CA ILE A 205 -1.44 16.18 12.81
C ILE A 205 -1.60 17.17 13.96
N ALA A 206 -2.74 17.08 14.63
CA ALA A 206 -3.06 17.91 15.81
C ALA A 206 -2.78 17.14 17.10
N LYS A 207 -2.68 17.87 18.21
CA LYS A 207 -2.65 17.32 19.58
C LYS A 207 -3.95 17.69 20.29
N GLY A 208 -4.66 16.68 20.78
CA GLY A 208 -5.86 16.80 21.60
C GLY A 208 -5.80 15.93 22.85
N PRO A 209 -6.88 15.87 23.63
CA PRO A 209 -7.00 14.92 24.73
C PRO A 209 -7.09 13.48 24.18
N VAL A 210 -6.65 12.52 24.98
CA VAL A 210 -6.89 11.09 24.69
C VAL A 210 -8.40 10.84 24.82
N PRO A 211 -9.05 10.27 23.78
CA PRO A 211 -10.48 10.01 23.84
C PRO A 211 -10.81 8.93 24.88
N PRO A 212 -11.99 8.96 25.50
CA PRO A 212 -12.43 7.90 26.39
C PRO A 212 -12.56 6.57 25.63
N PRO A 213 -12.54 5.42 26.33
CA PRO A 213 -12.82 4.11 25.73
C PRO A 213 -14.14 4.14 24.95
N LEU A 214 -14.19 3.38 23.85
CA LEU A 214 -15.43 3.20 23.09
C LEU A 214 -16.49 2.54 23.98
N PRO A 215 -17.75 3.03 23.97
CA PRO A 215 -18.82 2.35 24.69
C PRO A 215 -19.06 0.95 24.07
N PRO A 216 -19.46 -0.03 24.90
CA PRO A 216 -19.72 -1.41 24.43
C PRO A 216 -20.77 -1.50 23.32
N ASN A 217 -21.73 -0.56 23.32
CA ASN A 217 -22.73 -0.39 22.27
C ASN A 217 -22.63 1.04 21.77
N PRO A 218 -22.27 1.29 20.51
CA PRO A 218 -22.32 2.64 19.95
C PRO A 218 -23.73 3.21 20.08
N ALA A 219 -23.84 4.50 20.45
CA ALA A 219 -25.11 5.18 20.57
C ALA A 219 -25.91 5.09 19.25
N PRO A 220 -27.28 5.08 19.30
CA PRO A 220 -28.09 5.16 18.09
C PRO A 220 -27.69 6.37 17.24
N GLY A 221 -27.21 6.13 16.00
CA GLY A 221 -26.71 7.19 15.12
C GLY A 221 -25.19 7.34 15.09
N ALA A 222 -24.45 6.78 16.03
CA ALA A 222 -23.01 6.49 15.86
C ALA A 222 -22.89 5.09 15.19
N LEU A 223 -22.57 4.99 14.26
CA LEU A 223 -22.02 4.81 12.98
C LEU A 223 -21.23 3.51 12.76
N ASP A 224 -21.60 2.39 13.38
CA ASP A 224 -21.24 1.06 12.90
C ASP A 224 -22.49 0.41 12.29
N ARG A 225 -22.72 0.61 11.00
CA ARG A 225 -23.89 0.09 10.27
C ARG A 225 -23.48 -0.59 8.98
N GLY A 226 -22.52 -1.48 9.02
CA GLY A 226 -22.21 -2.21 7.79
C GLY A 226 -21.56 -3.56 8.05
N PRO A 227 -21.73 -4.52 7.13
CA PRO A 227 -21.04 -5.81 7.21
C PRO A 227 -19.54 -5.71 6.90
N LEU A 228 -19.05 -4.55 6.43
CA LEU A 228 -17.66 -4.35 6.04
C LEU A 228 -16.88 -3.81 7.23
N THR A 229 -15.89 -4.55 7.67
CA THR A 229 -14.91 -4.07 8.62
C THR A 229 -13.67 -3.56 7.90
N HIS A 230 -13.19 -2.39 8.31
CA HIS A 230 -11.91 -1.83 7.86
C HIS A 230 -10.72 -2.35 8.68
N ARG A 231 -10.95 -3.26 9.62
CA ARG A 231 -9.94 -3.85 10.50
C ARG A 231 -9.77 -5.33 10.24
N TYR A 232 -8.51 -5.79 10.23
CA TYR A 232 -8.15 -7.19 10.25
C TYR A 232 -7.08 -7.45 11.33
N GLN A 233 -7.28 -8.44 12.18
CA GLN A 233 -6.37 -8.81 13.28
C GLN A 233 -5.32 -9.81 12.77
N LEU A 234 -4.23 -9.31 12.15
CA LEU A 234 -3.25 -10.17 11.49
C LEU A 234 -2.52 -11.09 12.46
N LEU A 235 -2.18 -10.62 13.67
CA LEU A 235 -1.52 -11.48 14.67
C LEU A 235 -2.45 -12.52 15.28
N ALA A 236 -3.77 -12.36 15.22
CA ALA A 236 -4.72 -13.41 15.60
C ALA A 236 -4.78 -14.56 14.58
N GLN A 237 -4.33 -14.32 13.35
CA GLN A 237 -4.21 -15.37 12.35
C GLN A 237 -3.07 -16.33 12.70
N ARG A 238 -3.35 -17.64 12.65
CA ARG A 238 -2.29 -18.65 12.77
C ARG A 238 -1.29 -18.48 11.62
N PRO A 239 0.03 -18.38 11.89
CA PRO A 239 1.01 -18.29 10.84
C PRO A 239 1.16 -19.63 10.11
N ASP A 240 1.45 -19.55 8.83
CA ASP A 240 2.06 -20.66 8.11
C ASP A 240 3.50 -20.81 8.59
N THR A 241 3.90 -22.04 8.89
CA THR A 241 5.22 -22.34 9.49
C THR A 241 6.06 -23.18 8.57
N TYR A 242 7.31 -22.77 8.37
CA TYR A 242 8.30 -23.41 7.53
C TYR A 242 9.60 -23.63 8.30
N SER A 243 10.55 -24.37 7.72
CA SER A 243 11.85 -24.57 8.37
C SER A 243 12.61 -23.26 8.62
N GLY A 244 12.56 -22.34 7.66
CA GLY A 244 13.24 -21.05 7.69
C GLY A 244 12.47 -19.91 8.34
N GLY A 245 11.24 -20.11 8.84
CA GLY A 245 10.49 -19.04 9.47
C GLY A 245 8.97 -19.19 9.44
N THR A 246 8.27 -18.08 9.53
CA THR A 246 6.80 -18.02 9.50
C THR A 246 6.30 -16.94 8.57
N ASN A 247 5.07 -17.08 8.08
CA ASN A 247 4.38 -16.07 7.28
C ASN A 247 2.92 -15.95 7.68
N ARG A 248 2.41 -14.72 7.74
CA ARG A 248 0.98 -14.41 7.84
C ARG A 248 0.59 -13.59 6.62
N LEU A 249 -0.14 -14.18 5.71
CA LEU A 249 -0.63 -13.54 4.49
C LEU A 249 -2.08 -13.09 4.69
N VAL A 250 -2.37 -11.85 4.31
CA VAL A 250 -3.72 -11.28 4.27
C VAL A 250 -4.00 -10.68 2.91
N SER A 251 -4.78 -11.38 2.11
CA SER A 251 -5.27 -10.94 0.80
C SER A 251 -6.76 -10.61 0.87
N GLN A 252 -7.36 -10.22 -0.23
CA GLN A 252 -8.82 -10.05 -0.34
C GLN A 252 -9.61 -11.29 0.11
N ARG A 253 -9.00 -12.48 0.09
CA ARG A 253 -9.64 -13.71 0.58
C ARG A 253 -9.90 -13.68 2.09
N GLN A 254 -8.96 -13.17 2.88
CA GLN A 254 -9.06 -13.05 4.34
C GLN A 254 -9.67 -11.71 4.75
N PHE A 255 -9.41 -10.67 3.98
CA PHE A 255 -9.83 -9.30 4.23
C PHE A 255 -10.53 -8.72 3.00
N PRO A 256 -11.82 -9.03 2.78
CA PRO A 256 -12.54 -8.79 1.51
C PRO A 256 -12.56 -7.36 1.03
N ILE A 257 -12.46 -6.38 1.90
CA ILE A 257 -12.41 -4.95 1.53
C ILE A 257 -11.07 -4.55 0.91
N SER A 258 -9.97 -5.26 1.20
CA SER A 258 -8.63 -4.99 0.66
C SER A 258 -8.50 -5.50 -0.77
N THR A 259 -9.11 -4.80 -1.70
CA THR A 259 -9.24 -5.24 -3.10
C THR A 259 -8.02 -4.93 -3.96
N THR A 260 -7.17 -4.01 -3.53
CA THR A 260 -6.00 -3.56 -4.30
C THR A 260 -4.66 -3.80 -3.63
N VAL A 261 -4.67 -4.26 -2.36
CA VAL A 261 -3.44 -4.55 -1.62
C VAL A 261 -3.55 -5.90 -0.92
N THR A 262 -2.53 -6.72 -1.08
CA THR A 262 -2.26 -7.90 -0.26
C THR A 262 -1.12 -7.57 0.69
N GLY A 263 -1.27 -7.86 1.98
CA GLY A 263 -0.21 -7.70 2.97
C GLY A 263 0.32 -9.03 3.49
N ALA A 264 1.57 -9.03 3.97
CA ALA A 264 2.12 -10.16 4.69
C ALA A 264 3.08 -9.70 5.80
N LEU A 265 3.03 -10.39 6.94
CA LEU A 265 4.04 -10.28 7.98
C LEU A 265 4.88 -11.57 7.96
N MET A 266 6.14 -11.42 7.59
CA MET A 266 7.09 -12.52 7.44
C MET A 266 8.17 -12.45 8.49
N GLN A 267 8.47 -13.60 9.11
CA GLN A 267 9.62 -13.77 9.98
C GLN A 267 10.57 -14.79 9.33
N ILE A 268 11.84 -14.40 9.12
CA ILE A 268 12.90 -15.26 8.58
C ILE A 268 13.92 -15.49 9.69
N LYS A 269 14.07 -16.76 10.09
CA LYS A 269 15.06 -17.15 11.11
C LYS A 269 16.47 -16.83 10.66
N SER A 270 17.41 -16.67 11.62
CA SER A 270 18.83 -16.55 11.31
C SER A 270 19.31 -17.66 10.35
N GLY A 271 19.95 -17.27 9.24
CA GLY A 271 20.35 -18.17 8.16
C GLY A 271 19.21 -18.66 7.25
N GLY A 272 17.99 -18.24 7.51
CA GLY A 272 16.83 -18.60 6.69
C GLY A 272 16.75 -17.82 5.37
N LEU A 273 16.05 -18.39 4.41
CA LEU A 273 15.91 -17.89 3.05
C LEU A 273 14.43 -17.91 2.62
N ARG A 274 13.88 -16.76 2.22
CA ARG A 274 12.70 -16.71 1.35
C ARG A 274 13.16 -17.10 -0.06
N GLU A 275 12.64 -18.19 -0.56
CA GLU A 275 13.10 -18.80 -1.80
C GLU A 275 13.15 -17.85 -3.01
N PRO A 276 13.93 -18.15 -4.05
CA PRO A 276 13.87 -17.45 -5.33
C PRO A 276 12.48 -17.63 -5.99
N HIS A 277 11.83 -16.48 -6.28
CA HIS A 277 10.48 -16.46 -6.84
C HIS A 277 10.22 -15.11 -7.54
N TRP A 278 9.05 -14.96 -8.18
CA TRP A 278 8.54 -13.70 -8.69
C TRP A 278 7.02 -13.62 -8.54
N HIS A 279 6.49 -12.39 -8.56
CA HIS A 279 5.05 -12.11 -8.56
C HIS A 279 4.61 -11.75 -9.97
N PRO A 280 3.74 -12.59 -10.63
CA PRO A 280 3.31 -12.31 -12.00
C PRO A 280 2.28 -11.18 -12.09
N ASN A 281 1.63 -10.80 -10.99
CA ASN A 281 0.47 -9.90 -10.98
C ASN A 281 0.64 -8.65 -10.10
N ALA A 282 1.80 -8.45 -9.47
CA ALA A 282 2.00 -7.34 -8.54
C ALA A 282 3.47 -6.91 -8.44
N ASP A 283 3.67 -5.64 -8.13
CA ASP A 283 4.89 -5.15 -7.52
C ASP A 283 4.89 -5.47 -6.02
N GLU A 284 6.06 -5.59 -5.41
CA GLU A 284 6.24 -5.82 -3.98
C GLU A 284 6.94 -4.65 -3.32
N TRP A 285 6.37 -4.13 -2.22
CA TRP A 285 6.96 -3.15 -1.34
C TRP A 285 7.21 -3.79 0.03
N GLN A 286 8.36 -3.51 0.62
CA GLN A 286 8.82 -4.13 1.86
C GLN A 286 9.21 -3.07 2.89
N TYR A 287 8.91 -3.32 4.18
CA TYR A 287 9.44 -2.56 5.30
C TYR A 287 10.07 -3.51 6.32
N TYR A 288 11.34 -3.33 6.59
CA TYR A 288 12.09 -4.16 7.53
C TYR A 288 11.88 -3.64 8.95
N ILE A 289 11.14 -4.40 9.77
CA ILE A 289 10.82 -4.04 11.16
C ILE A 289 12.01 -4.32 12.07
N SER A 290 12.68 -5.47 11.87
CA SER A 290 13.84 -5.88 12.66
C SER A 290 14.79 -6.78 11.87
N GLY A 291 16.01 -6.97 12.40
CA GLY A 291 17.01 -7.86 11.85
C GLY A 291 17.79 -7.27 10.66
N ARG A 292 18.58 -8.13 10.01
CA ARG A 292 19.42 -7.78 8.87
C ARG A 292 19.27 -8.79 7.75
N ALA A 293 18.90 -8.32 6.57
CA ALA A 293 18.64 -9.18 5.41
C ALA A 293 19.51 -8.77 4.20
N ARG A 294 19.61 -9.70 3.26
CA ARG A 294 20.13 -9.46 1.91
C ARG A 294 19.06 -9.85 0.93
N MET A 295 18.80 -9.01 -0.08
CA MET A 295 17.94 -9.31 -1.19
C MET A 295 18.69 -9.12 -2.49
N SER A 296 18.52 -10.07 -3.43
CA SER A 296 18.94 -9.89 -4.82
C SER A 296 17.70 -9.80 -5.69
N VAL A 297 17.70 -8.84 -6.59
CA VAL A 297 16.67 -8.67 -7.62
C VAL A 297 17.29 -8.94 -8.98
N PHE A 298 16.63 -9.77 -9.75
CA PHE A 298 17.03 -10.20 -11.08
C PHE A 298 16.07 -9.62 -12.13
N GLY A 299 16.61 -8.84 -13.05
CA GLY A 299 15.91 -8.33 -14.22
C GLY A 299 16.36 -9.03 -15.50
N SER A 300 15.76 -8.65 -16.63
CA SER A 300 16.14 -9.17 -17.94
C SER A 300 17.59 -8.84 -18.32
N HIS A 301 18.15 -9.58 -19.28
CA HIS A 301 19.51 -9.40 -19.82
C HIS A 301 20.64 -9.55 -18.79
N GLY A 302 20.49 -10.46 -17.82
CA GLY A 302 21.51 -10.75 -16.82
C GLY A 302 21.74 -9.63 -15.82
N ARG A 303 20.87 -8.65 -15.75
CA ARG A 303 20.98 -7.56 -14.77
C ARG A 303 20.56 -8.06 -13.39
N VAL A 304 21.48 -7.98 -12.47
CA VAL A 304 21.26 -8.37 -11.07
C VAL A 304 21.77 -7.25 -10.17
N ARG A 305 21.04 -6.98 -9.11
CA ARG A 305 21.52 -6.14 -8.04
C ARG A 305 21.25 -6.81 -6.69
N THR A 306 22.23 -6.75 -5.79
CA THR A 306 22.13 -7.27 -4.44
C THR A 306 22.33 -6.11 -3.46
N GLU A 307 21.43 -6.00 -2.49
CA GLU A 307 21.50 -4.98 -1.44
C GLU A 307 21.22 -5.59 -0.08
N GLU A 308 21.79 -4.98 0.97
CA GLU A 308 21.57 -5.38 2.36
C GLU A 308 20.60 -4.38 3.01
N PHE A 309 19.70 -4.91 3.86
CA PHE A 309 18.63 -4.19 4.53
C PHE A 309 18.80 -4.29 6.05
N ASN A 310 18.52 -3.21 6.73
CA ASN A 310 18.45 -3.13 8.19
C ASN A 310 17.04 -2.68 8.61
N ALA A 311 16.75 -2.73 9.90
CA ALA A 311 15.51 -2.19 10.44
C ALA A 311 15.32 -0.72 10.01
N GLY A 312 14.12 -0.39 9.54
CA GLY A 312 13.77 0.93 9.02
C GLY A 312 14.01 1.11 7.52
N ASP A 313 14.62 0.16 6.83
CA ASP A 313 14.79 0.19 5.38
C ASP A 313 13.50 -0.24 4.66
N VAL A 314 13.36 0.25 3.44
CA VAL A 314 12.29 -0.12 2.49
C VAL A 314 12.92 -0.81 1.30
N GLY A 315 12.31 -1.91 0.86
CA GLY A 315 12.64 -2.62 -0.36
C GLY A 315 11.52 -2.49 -1.40
N TYR A 316 11.88 -2.63 -2.68
CA TYR A 316 10.91 -2.63 -3.77
C TYR A 316 11.31 -3.60 -4.88
N VAL A 317 10.37 -4.43 -5.30
CA VAL A 317 10.56 -5.36 -6.41
C VAL A 317 9.46 -5.12 -7.46
N PRO A 318 9.82 -4.73 -8.69
CA PRO A 318 8.85 -4.58 -9.76
C PRO A 318 8.22 -5.93 -10.13
N GLN A 319 6.97 -5.88 -10.61
CA GLN A 319 6.23 -7.04 -11.11
C GLN A 319 7.07 -7.87 -12.10
N GLY A 320 7.10 -9.18 -11.91
CA GLY A 320 7.81 -10.12 -12.77
C GLY A 320 9.32 -10.21 -12.55
N TYR A 321 9.91 -9.42 -11.67
CA TYR A 321 11.33 -9.50 -11.35
C TYR A 321 11.59 -10.63 -10.35
N GLY A 322 12.52 -11.54 -10.71
CA GLY A 322 12.95 -12.60 -9.81
C GLY A 322 13.68 -12.05 -8.60
N HIS A 323 13.42 -12.58 -7.40
CA HIS A 323 14.10 -12.15 -6.18
C HIS A 323 14.10 -13.24 -5.10
N TYR A 324 14.97 -13.05 -4.11
CA TYR A 324 14.98 -13.82 -2.87
C TYR A 324 15.39 -12.91 -1.71
N ILE A 325 15.06 -13.31 -0.48
CA ILE A 325 15.45 -12.59 0.74
C ILE A 325 16.14 -13.58 1.68
N GLU A 326 17.37 -13.30 2.06
CA GLU A 326 18.19 -14.09 2.97
C GLU A 326 18.40 -13.33 4.28
N ASN A 327 18.17 -13.98 5.40
CA ASN A 327 18.58 -13.44 6.69
C ASN A 327 20.08 -13.68 6.89
N ILE A 328 20.86 -12.60 6.88
CA ILE A 328 22.33 -12.60 7.07
C ILE A 328 22.75 -12.17 8.47
N GLY A 329 21.79 -11.96 9.37
CA GLY A 329 22.03 -11.60 10.76
C GLY A 329 22.01 -12.80 11.71
N ASN A 330 22.26 -12.53 12.99
CA ASN A 330 22.22 -13.52 14.06
C ASN A 330 20.85 -13.57 14.75
N GLU A 331 19.96 -12.63 14.43
CA GLU A 331 18.59 -12.52 14.94
C GLU A 331 17.59 -12.74 13.81
N ASP A 332 16.37 -13.03 14.16
CA ASP A 332 15.29 -13.17 13.18
C ASP A 332 15.02 -11.83 12.48
N VAL A 333 14.83 -11.88 11.17
CA VAL A 333 14.31 -10.76 10.40
C VAL A 333 12.79 -10.77 10.48
N GLU A 334 12.20 -9.66 10.85
CA GLU A 334 10.78 -9.42 10.70
C GLU A 334 10.54 -8.32 9.67
N LEU A 335 9.75 -8.63 8.65
CA LEU A 335 9.45 -7.67 7.59
C LEU A 335 7.97 -7.70 7.21
N LEU A 336 7.47 -6.51 6.93
CA LEU A 336 6.15 -6.28 6.36
C LEU A 336 6.28 -6.24 4.85
N ILE A 337 5.42 -6.97 4.14
CA ILE A 337 5.33 -6.98 2.68
C ILE A 337 3.97 -6.49 2.26
N ALA A 338 3.91 -5.66 1.24
CA ALA A 338 2.69 -5.24 0.58
C ALA A 338 2.82 -5.39 -0.93
N LEU A 339 1.80 -5.99 -1.55
CA LEU A 339 1.69 -6.16 -3.00
C LEU A 339 0.50 -5.35 -3.51
N ASN A 340 0.64 -4.65 -4.62
CA ASN A 340 -0.41 -3.80 -5.20
C ASN A 340 -1.52 -4.57 -5.94
N ASN A 341 -1.92 -5.69 -5.37
CA ASN A 341 -3.02 -6.52 -5.86
C ASN A 341 -3.74 -7.18 -4.67
N GLY A 342 -5.07 -7.22 -4.69
CA GLY A 342 -5.85 -7.92 -3.67
C GLY A 342 -5.71 -9.44 -3.71
N THR A 343 -5.18 -9.98 -4.80
CA THR A 343 -4.92 -11.43 -4.97
C THR A 343 -3.43 -11.70 -4.93
N TYR A 344 -3.01 -12.60 -4.06
CA TYR A 344 -1.63 -13.05 -3.98
C TYR A 344 -1.33 -14.11 -5.02
N GLU A 345 -0.33 -13.84 -5.86
CA GLU A 345 0.25 -14.83 -6.78
C GLU A 345 1.78 -14.82 -6.66
N SER A 346 2.37 -16.01 -6.76
CA SER A 346 3.82 -16.21 -6.70
C SER A 346 4.20 -17.44 -7.47
N ILE A 347 5.27 -17.36 -8.25
CA ILE A 347 5.84 -18.50 -8.97
C ILE A 347 7.24 -18.77 -8.41
N SER A 348 7.42 -19.96 -7.85
CA SER A 348 8.69 -20.43 -7.31
C SER A 348 9.62 -20.92 -8.42
N LEU A 349 10.91 -20.57 -8.31
CA LEU A 349 11.93 -21.12 -9.23
C LEU A 349 12.01 -22.65 -9.13
N ALA A 350 11.86 -23.20 -7.92
CA ALA A 350 11.88 -24.65 -7.70
C ALA A 350 10.70 -25.34 -8.39
N ASP A 351 9.48 -24.79 -8.27
CA ASP A 351 8.31 -25.33 -8.96
C ASP A 351 8.46 -25.25 -10.48
N TRP A 352 9.04 -24.16 -10.99
CA TRP A 352 9.23 -24.02 -12.44
C TRP A 352 10.25 -25.01 -12.97
N ILE A 353 11.37 -25.23 -12.29
CA ILE A 353 12.32 -26.28 -12.63
C ILE A 353 11.63 -27.64 -12.60
N GLY A 354 10.90 -27.95 -11.52
CA GLY A 354 10.22 -29.23 -11.35
C GLY A 354 9.09 -29.52 -12.34
N ALA A 355 8.54 -28.49 -12.97
CA ALA A 355 7.49 -28.61 -13.98
C ALA A 355 8.04 -29.01 -15.38
N ASN A 356 9.37 -29.03 -15.55
CA ASN A 356 9.99 -29.28 -16.86
C ASN A 356 10.71 -30.62 -16.92
N PRO A 357 10.68 -31.32 -18.08
CA PRO A 357 11.48 -32.54 -18.29
C PRO A 357 12.98 -32.24 -18.13
N HIS A 358 13.74 -33.17 -17.56
CA HIS A 358 15.19 -33.02 -17.36
C HIS A 358 15.94 -32.77 -18.68
N LEU A 359 15.53 -33.43 -19.78
CA LEU A 359 16.12 -33.20 -21.08
C LEU A 359 15.94 -31.75 -21.58
N LEU A 360 14.78 -31.14 -21.35
CA LEU A 360 14.54 -29.74 -21.68
C LEU A 360 15.46 -28.84 -20.86
N LEU A 361 15.54 -29.09 -19.54
CA LEU A 361 16.41 -28.33 -18.65
C LEU A 361 17.88 -28.46 -19.01
N ALA A 362 18.32 -29.71 -19.36
CA ALA A 362 19.68 -30.00 -19.81
C ALA A 362 20.03 -29.19 -21.06
N THR A 363 19.09 -29.15 -22.02
CA THR A 363 19.25 -28.36 -23.24
C THR A 363 19.30 -26.88 -22.97
N ASN A 364 18.41 -26.37 -22.09
CA ASN A 364 18.33 -24.92 -21.73
C ASN A 364 19.58 -24.44 -21.02
N PHE A 365 20.13 -25.26 -20.12
CA PHE A 365 21.28 -24.86 -19.26
C PHE A 365 22.63 -25.35 -19.83
N GLU A 366 22.62 -26.08 -20.96
CA GLU A 366 23.84 -26.66 -21.58
C GLU A 366 24.63 -27.56 -20.60
N VAL A 367 23.91 -28.38 -19.83
CA VAL A 367 24.48 -29.31 -18.85
C VAL A 367 23.97 -30.74 -19.06
N PRO A 368 24.63 -31.76 -18.50
CA PRO A 368 24.13 -33.14 -18.58
C PRO A 368 22.76 -33.31 -17.91
N GLU A 369 21.87 -34.12 -18.46
CA GLU A 369 20.51 -34.36 -17.96
C GLU A 369 20.48 -34.82 -16.50
N ASN A 370 21.45 -35.62 -16.05
CA ASN A 370 21.55 -36.12 -14.69
C ASN A 370 21.88 -35.05 -13.65
N THR A 371 22.23 -33.83 -14.08
CA THR A 371 22.43 -32.66 -13.18
C THR A 371 21.22 -32.40 -12.32
N PHE A 372 20.01 -32.62 -12.82
CA PHE A 372 18.77 -32.28 -12.18
C PHE A 372 18.17 -33.37 -11.27
N LYS A 373 18.74 -34.56 -11.22
CA LYS A 373 18.19 -35.75 -10.54
C LYS A 373 17.96 -35.55 -9.03
N ASP A 374 18.80 -34.71 -8.38
CA ASP A 374 18.77 -34.48 -6.92
C ASP A 374 18.22 -33.07 -6.54
N PHE A 375 17.70 -32.32 -7.51
CA PHE A 375 17.15 -31.01 -7.26
C PHE A 375 15.88 -31.12 -6.43
N GLN A 376 15.74 -30.23 -5.42
CA GLN A 376 14.49 -30.04 -4.70
C GLN A 376 13.56 -29.18 -5.57
N THR A 377 12.58 -29.83 -6.18
CA THR A 377 11.70 -29.24 -7.21
C THR A 377 10.31 -28.88 -6.71
N ARG A 378 10.17 -28.62 -5.42
CA ARG A 378 8.92 -28.15 -4.81
C ARG A 378 9.16 -26.86 -4.05
N ASN A 379 8.19 -25.97 -4.15
CA ASN A 379 8.15 -24.77 -3.34
C ASN A 379 8.24 -25.12 -1.86
N ARG A 380 9.19 -24.51 -1.16
CA ARG A 380 9.35 -24.64 0.29
C ARG A 380 9.10 -23.32 1.02
N PHE A 381 8.85 -22.26 0.26
CA PHE A 381 8.54 -20.90 0.68
C PHE A 381 9.64 -20.24 1.55
N LEU A 382 9.87 -20.74 2.77
CA LEU A 382 10.95 -20.33 3.67
C LEU A 382 11.81 -21.54 4.02
N VAL A 383 13.07 -21.47 3.69
CA VAL A 383 14.09 -22.54 3.88
C VAL A 383 15.04 -22.14 4.98
N GLY A 384 15.33 -23.06 5.92
CA GLY A 384 16.33 -22.89 6.97
C GLY A 384 17.45 -23.89 6.80
#